data_de9ba64ce0b40df38cab5d0ee59906c3
#
_entry.id   de9ba64ce0b40df38cab5d0ee59906c3
#
_cell.length_a   1.000
_cell.length_b   1.000
_cell.length_c   1.000
_cell.angle_alpha   90.00
_cell.angle_beta   90.00
_cell.angle_gamma   90.00
#
_symmetry.space_group_name_H-M   'P 1'
#
loop_
_entity.id
_entity.type
_entity.pdbx_description
1 polymer ?
#
loop_
_entity_poly.entity_id
_entity_poly.type
_entity_poly.pdbx_seq_one_letter_code
_entity_poly.pdbx_strand_id
1 'polypeptide(L)'
;MPYPEQFIAPMRAELTRLGVRELRTTADVDAAVGAPGVTMIVVNSVCGCAAGKARPGIALALQHDRRPDVVGTVFAGADIDATDRARAYFEPFPPSSPSVGLLRDGKLVFMLQRSDIENRDARQIAERLTAAFDQYCESPARST
;
A
#
# COMPACT_ATOMS: atom_id res chain seq x y z
N MET A 1 -9.97 16.28 12.80
CA MET A 1 -10.32 16.84 11.49
C MET A 1 -9.48 16.20 10.39
N PRO A 2 -10.10 15.77 9.29
CA PRO A 2 -9.30 15.28 8.17
C PRO A 2 -8.46 16.40 7.57
N TYR A 3 -7.36 16.02 6.94
CA TYR A 3 -6.56 17.00 6.21
C TYR A 3 -7.34 17.59 5.04
N PRO A 4 -7.15 18.88 4.73
CA PRO A 4 -7.78 19.46 3.54
C PRO A 4 -7.35 18.74 2.27
N GLU A 5 -8.29 18.44 1.40
CA GLU A 5 -8.00 17.67 0.19
C GLU A 5 -6.94 18.34 -0.69
N GLN A 6 -6.98 19.68 -0.82
CA GLN A 6 -6.00 20.40 -1.63
C GLN A 6 -4.57 20.24 -1.11
N PHE A 7 -4.42 20.05 0.20
CA PHE A 7 -3.10 19.85 0.81
C PHE A 7 -2.53 18.49 0.46
N ILE A 8 -3.36 17.44 0.47
CA ILE A 8 -2.90 16.07 0.26
C ILE A 8 -3.03 15.59 -1.17
N ALA A 9 -3.72 16.32 -2.04
CA ALA A 9 -3.91 15.91 -3.43
C ALA A 9 -2.60 15.57 -4.15
N PRO A 10 -1.52 16.37 -4.02
CA PRO A 10 -0.24 16.00 -4.65
C PRO A 10 0.34 14.70 -4.09
N MET A 11 0.11 14.43 -2.81
CA MET A 11 0.61 13.20 -2.16
C MET A 11 -0.18 11.97 -2.62
N ARG A 12 -1.48 12.12 -2.86
CA ARG A 12 -2.28 11.06 -3.47
C ARG A 12 -1.80 10.79 -4.89
N ALA A 13 -1.51 11.87 -5.63
CA ALA A 13 -1.10 11.77 -7.03
C ALA A 13 0.22 11.01 -7.22
N GLU A 14 1.11 11.05 -6.23
CA GLU A 14 2.37 10.29 -6.32
C GLU A 14 2.12 8.79 -6.47
N LEU A 15 1.02 8.29 -5.92
CA LEU A 15 0.66 6.89 -6.05
C LEU A 15 -0.32 6.65 -7.20
N THR A 16 -1.32 7.51 -7.37
CA THR A 16 -2.31 7.29 -8.43
C THR A 16 -1.71 7.35 -9.83
N ARG A 17 -0.66 8.15 -10.02
CA ARG A 17 0.08 8.18 -11.29
C ARG A 17 0.73 6.84 -11.64
N LEU A 18 0.95 6.00 -10.65
CA LEU A 18 1.54 4.67 -10.84
C LEU A 18 0.47 3.61 -11.13
N GLY A 19 -0.79 4.00 -11.18
CA GLY A 19 -1.90 3.07 -11.34
C GLY A 19 -2.47 2.54 -10.04
N VAL A 20 -2.06 3.08 -8.90
CA VAL A 20 -2.60 2.70 -7.59
C VAL A 20 -4.00 3.30 -7.43
N ARG A 21 -4.97 2.48 -7.03
CA ARG A 21 -6.35 2.92 -6.84
C ARG A 21 -6.53 3.61 -5.51
N GLU A 22 -7.26 4.72 -5.49
CA GLU A 22 -7.66 5.33 -4.22
C GLU A 22 -8.84 4.56 -3.64
N LEU A 23 -8.68 4.10 -2.41
CA LEU A 23 -9.74 3.41 -1.66
C LEU A 23 -10.23 4.38 -0.60
N ARG A 24 -11.35 5.03 -0.87
CA ARG A 24 -11.83 6.13 -0.02
C ARG A 24 -12.92 5.73 0.96
N THR A 25 -13.52 4.57 0.76
CA THR A 25 -14.62 4.09 1.60
C THR A 25 -14.33 2.68 2.10
N THR A 26 -15.06 2.27 3.13
CA THR A 26 -15.00 0.90 3.63
C THR A 26 -15.31 -0.10 2.51
N ALA A 27 -16.32 0.21 1.69
CA ALA A 27 -16.71 -0.66 0.58
C ALA A 27 -15.59 -0.79 -0.46
N ASP A 28 -14.86 0.30 -0.73
CA ASP A 28 -13.71 0.25 -1.66
C ASP A 28 -12.64 -0.70 -1.15
N VAL A 29 -12.34 -0.63 0.15
CA VAL A 29 -11.33 -1.51 0.76
C VAL A 29 -11.77 -2.96 0.69
N ASP A 30 -13.02 -3.24 1.06
CA ASP A 30 -13.54 -4.61 1.03
C ASP A 30 -13.54 -5.18 -0.39
N ALA A 31 -13.87 -4.38 -1.39
CA ALA A 31 -13.86 -4.81 -2.79
C ALA A 31 -12.43 -5.15 -3.25
N ALA A 32 -11.45 -4.34 -2.86
CA ALA A 32 -10.05 -4.58 -3.21
C ALA A 32 -9.54 -5.87 -2.56
N VAL A 33 -9.81 -6.06 -1.28
CA VAL A 33 -9.38 -7.24 -0.53
C VAL A 33 -10.10 -8.50 -1.02
N GLY A 34 -11.36 -8.37 -1.42
CA GLY A 34 -12.16 -9.48 -1.92
C GLY A 34 -11.80 -9.94 -3.32
N ALA A 35 -10.98 -9.19 -4.05
CA ALA A 35 -10.54 -9.60 -5.37
C ALA A 35 -9.63 -10.84 -5.25
N PRO A 36 -9.73 -11.79 -6.21
CA PRO A 36 -8.87 -12.98 -6.14
C PRO A 36 -7.41 -12.61 -6.35
N GLY A 37 -6.52 -13.41 -5.76
CA GLY A 37 -5.09 -13.21 -5.90
C GLY A 37 -4.52 -12.34 -4.81
N VAL A 38 -3.53 -11.52 -5.17
CA VAL A 38 -2.77 -10.71 -4.22
C VAL A 38 -3.16 -9.26 -4.33
N THR A 39 -3.47 -8.65 -3.18
CA THR A 39 -3.80 -7.24 -3.07
C THR A 39 -2.77 -6.56 -2.18
N MET A 40 -2.22 -5.44 -2.65
CA MET A 40 -1.37 -4.60 -1.82
C MET A 40 -2.15 -3.35 -1.42
N ILE A 41 -2.17 -3.05 -0.13
CA ILE A 41 -2.78 -1.82 0.36
C ILE A 41 -1.71 -0.97 1.02
N VAL A 42 -1.60 0.27 0.55
CA VAL A 42 -0.66 1.26 1.07
C VAL A 42 -1.44 2.23 1.96
N VAL A 43 -1.00 2.36 3.20
CA VAL A 43 -1.49 3.44 4.06
C VAL A 43 -0.57 4.63 3.84
N ASN A 44 -1.03 5.58 3.03
CA ASN A 44 -0.29 6.80 2.70
C ASN A 44 -0.38 7.80 3.86
N SER A 45 0.52 8.76 3.89
CA SER A 45 0.57 9.69 5.00
C SER A 45 1.29 10.97 4.58
N VAL A 46 1.13 12.02 5.39
CA VAL A 46 1.80 13.31 5.16
C VAL A 46 3.24 13.34 5.68
N CYS A 47 3.67 12.33 6.44
CA CYS A 47 4.96 12.39 7.10
C CYS A 47 6.13 12.27 6.11
N GLY A 48 7.33 12.70 6.56
CA GLY A 48 8.53 12.65 5.74
C GLY A 48 8.91 11.23 5.31
N CYS A 49 8.58 10.22 6.14
CA CYS A 49 8.83 8.82 5.80
C CYS A 49 8.01 8.39 4.58
N ALA A 50 6.79 8.92 4.44
CA ALA A 50 5.99 8.63 3.26
C ALA A 50 6.56 9.33 2.03
N ALA A 51 6.92 10.62 2.15
CA ALA A 51 7.40 11.41 1.03
C ALA A 51 8.76 10.95 0.51
N GLY A 52 9.69 10.69 1.41
CA GLY A 52 11.08 10.39 1.03
C GLY A 52 11.41 8.92 0.94
N LYS A 53 10.55 8.04 1.42
CA LYS A 53 10.85 6.61 1.55
C LYS A 53 9.76 5.73 1.00
N ALA A 54 8.56 5.76 1.59
CA ALA A 54 7.48 4.85 1.21
C ALA A 54 7.03 5.04 -0.22
N ARG A 55 6.62 6.25 -0.59
CA ARG A 55 6.12 6.49 -1.94
C ARG A 55 7.17 6.24 -3.03
N PRO A 56 8.42 6.74 -2.89
CA PRO A 56 9.45 6.40 -3.88
C PRO A 56 9.79 4.92 -3.93
N GLY A 57 9.79 4.24 -2.77
CA GLY A 57 10.04 2.80 -2.70
C GLY A 57 8.97 2.00 -3.42
N ILE A 58 7.71 2.38 -3.24
CA ILE A 58 6.59 1.76 -3.94
C ILE A 58 6.70 1.98 -5.44
N ALA A 59 7.07 3.20 -5.86
CA ALA A 59 7.25 3.51 -7.28
C ALA A 59 8.28 2.59 -7.92
N LEU A 60 9.40 2.36 -7.24
CA LEU A 60 10.43 1.44 -7.73
C LEU A 60 9.92 0.00 -7.76
N ALA A 61 9.24 -0.43 -6.70
CA ALA A 61 8.76 -1.80 -6.59
C ALA A 61 7.74 -2.14 -7.69
N LEU A 62 6.90 -1.19 -8.06
CA LEU A 62 5.86 -1.43 -9.08
C LEU A 62 6.42 -1.52 -10.49
N GLN A 63 7.73 -1.33 -10.68
CA GLN A 63 8.39 -1.59 -11.96
C GLN A 63 8.84 -3.05 -12.09
N HIS A 64 8.71 -3.83 -11.01
CA HIS A 64 9.08 -5.23 -11.00
C HIS A 64 8.13 -6.07 -11.86
N ASP A 65 8.63 -7.18 -12.41
CA ASP A 65 7.83 -8.06 -13.28
C ASP A 65 6.66 -8.70 -12.54
N ARG A 66 6.91 -9.26 -11.36
CA ARG A 66 5.84 -9.80 -10.52
C ARG A 66 5.27 -8.70 -9.65
N ARG A 67 3.97 -8.55 -9.72
CA ARG A 67 3.29 -7.49 -8.96
C ARG A 67 1.96 -8.00 -8.43
N PRO A 68 1.43 -7.36 -7.38
CA PRO A 68 0.08 -7.70 -6.91
C PRO A 68 -0.96 -7.49 -8.02
N ASP A 69 -2.03 -8.26 -7.96
CA ASP A 69 -3.15 -8.13 -8.90
C ASP A 69 -3.90 -6.83 -8.72
N VAL A 70 -3.99 -6.37 -7.48
CA VAL A 70 -4.65 -5.11 -7.14
C VAL A 70 -3.72 -4.32 -6.22
N VAL A 71 -3.55 -3.04 -6.50
CA VAL A 71 -2.81 -2.12 -5.63
C VAL A 71 -3.72 -0.95 -5.31
N GLY A 72 -3.98 -0.76 -4.02
CA GLY A 72 -4.84 0.31 -3.56
C GLY A 72 -4.18 1.09 -2.43
N THR A 73 -4.69 2.28 -2.17
CA THR A 73 -4.17 3.13 -1.11
C THR A 73 -5.31 3.79 -0.35
N VAL A 74 -5.11 3.91 0.95
CA VAL A 74 -5.93 4.73 1.84
C VAL A 74 -5.03 5.83 2.39
N PHE A 75 -5.60 6.97 2.75
CA PHE A 75 -4.81 8.09 3.27
C PHE A 75 -5.10 8.29 4.76
N ALA A 76 -4.10 8.02 5.59
CA ALA A 76 -4.24 8.17 7.04
C ALA A 76 -4.48 9.64 7.39
N GLY A 77 -5.48 9.89 8.21
CA GLY A 77 -5.84 11.24 8.61
C GLY A 77 -6.77 11.96 7.63
N ALA A 78 -7.14 11.30 6.53
CA ALA A 78 -8.08 11.88 5.54
C ALA A 78 -9.22 10.90 5.24
N ASP A 79 -8.89 9.69 4.83
CA ASP A 79 -9.88 8.64 4.53
C ASP A 79 -10.07 7.80 5.80
N ILE A 80 -10.75 8.35 6.78
CA ILE A 80 -10.79 7.79 8.14
C ILE A 80 -11.35 6.36 8.16
N ASP A 81 -12.54 6.17 7.60
CA ASP A 81 -13.20 4.86 7.64
C ASP A 81 -12.46 3.83 6.78
N ALA A 82 -11.98 4.25 5.62
CA ALA A 82 -11.21 3.36 4.74
C ALA A 82 -9.90 2.94 5.41
N THR A 83 -9.22 3.88 6.07
CA THR A 83 -7.97 3.57 6.78
C THR A 83 -8.21 2.59 7.92
N ASP A 84 -9.26 2.82 8.71
CA ASP A 84 -9.61 1.91 9.81
C ASP A 84 -9.93 0.51 9.28
N ARG A 85 -10.61 0.42 8.14
CA ARG A 85 -10.95 -0.87 7.55
C ARG A 85 -9.71 -1.59 7.04
N ALA A 86 -8.79 -0.89 6.39
CA ALA A 86 -7.52 -1.47 5.95
C ALA A 86 -6.72 -2.00 7.14
N ARG A 87 -6.67 -1.22 8.21
CA ARG A 87 -5.96 -1.63 9.43
C ARG A 87 -6.58 -2.85 10.10
N ALA A 88 -7.88 -3.03 9.98
CA ALA A 88 -8.53 -4.23 10.49
C ALA A 88 -8.03 -5.48 9.76
N TYR A 89 -7.79 -5.38 8.46
CA TYR A 89 -7.22 -6.50 7.69
C TYR A 89 -5.75 -6.74 8.04
N PHE A 90 -5.07 -5.76 8.61
CA PHE A 90 -3.65 -5.87 8.98
C PHE A 90 -3.44 -6.46 10.37
N GLU A 91 -4.50 -6.71 11.12
CA GLU A 91 -4.35 -7.30 12.45
C GLU A 91 -3.60 -8.62 12.37
N PRO A 92 -2.73 -8.94 13.35
CA PRO A 92 -2.59 -8.29 14.66
C PRO A 92 -1.59 -7.13 14.70
N PHE A 93 -1.11 -6.64 13.57
CA PHE A 93 -0.15 -5.54 13.57
C PHE A 93 -0.81 -4.25 14.07
N PRO A 94 -0.12 -3.48 14.93
CA PRO A 94 -0.66 -2.22 15.42
C PRO A 94 -0.70 -1.17 14.30
N PRO A 95 -1.62 -0.21 14.40
CA PRO A 95 -1.71 0.86 13.40
C PRO A 95 -0.41 1.65 13.26
N SER A 96 -0.01 1.91 12.05
CA SER A 96 1.12 2.80 11.76
C SER A 96 0.92 3.43 10.38
N SER A 97 1.61 4.53 10.11
CA SER A 97 1.58 5.18 8.81
C SER A 97 2.86 5.96 8.56
N PRO A 98 3.47 5.84 7.38
CA PRO A 98 3.03 4.99 6.28
C PRO A 98 3.21 3.50 6.62
N SER A 99 2.44 2.66 5.96
CA SER A 99 2.58 1.21 6.10
C SER A 99 2.07 0.54 4.82
N VAL A 100 2.47 -0.71 4.61
CA VAL A 100 2.09 -1.47 3.41
C VAL A 100 1.77 -2.90 3.84
N GLY A 101 0.59 -3.36 3.46
CA GLY A 101 0.20 -4.74 3.69
C GLY A 101 -0.06 -5.47 2.39
N LEU A 102 0.34 -6.73 2.33
CA LEU A 102 0.09 -7.61 1.19
C LEU A 102 -0.85 -8.70 1.66
N LEU A 103 -1.98 -8.85 0.95
CA LEU A 103 -2.99 -9.86 1.28
C LEU A 103 -3.12 -10.83 0.11
N ARG A 104 -3.25 -12.11 0.44
CA ARG A 104 -3.48 -13.14 -0.57
C ARG A 104 -4.80 -13.81 -0.24
N ASP A 105 -5.74 -13.72 -1.19
CA ASP A 105 -7.09 -14.25 -1.02
C ASP A 105 -7.72 -13.78 0.30
N GLY A 106 -7.53 -12.50 0.61
CA GLY A 106 -8.11 -11.85 1.78
C GLY A 106 -7.34 -12.00 3.07
N LYS A 107 -6.20 -12.70 3.07
CA LYS A 107 -5.41 -12.93 4.29
C LYS A 107 -4.07 -12.23 4.20
N LEU A 108 -3.69 -11.55 5.28
CA LEU A 108 -2.41 -10.84 5.34
C LEU A 108 -1.25 -11.84 5.31
N VAL A 109 -0.33 -11.64 4.36
CA VAL A 109 0.85 -12.51 4.21
C VAL A 109 2.16 -11.76 4.39
N PHE A 110 2.16 -10.43 4.32
CA PHE A 110 3.36 -9.62 4.45
C PHE A 110 2.99 -8.22 4.91
N MET A 111 3.84 -7.63 5.75
CA MET A 111 3.58 -6.30 6.30
C MET A 111 4.88 -5.52 6.45
N LEU A 112 4.87 -4.27 5.98
CA LEU A 112 5.88 -3.28 6.32
C LEU A 112 5.20 -2.21 7.17
N GLN A 113 5.63 -2.10 8.41
CA GLN A 113 5.15 -1.06 9.31
C GLN A 113 6.03 0.18 9.18
N ARG A 114 5.59 1.28 9.76
CA ARG A 114 6.38 2.51 9.75
C ARG A 114 7.80 2.28 10.26
N SER A 115 7.95 1.47 11.30
CA SER A 115 9.28 1.17 11.86
C SER A 115 10.18 0.47 10.84
N ASP A 116 9.60 -0.33 9.96
CA ASP A 116 10.37 -0.99 8.89
C ASP A 116 10.73 -0.02 7.78
N ILE A 117 9.92 1.01 7.59
CA ILE A 117 10.11 1.99 6.51
C ILE A 117 11.10 3.07 6.92
N GLU A 118 10.97 3.61 8.13
CA GLU A 118 11.79 4.75 8.55
C GLU A 118 13.28 4.42 8.69
N ASN A 119 13.62 3.15 8.84
CA ASN A 119 15.00 2.69 8.94
C ASN A 119 15.63 2.30 7.59
N ARG A 120 14.91 2.48 6.50
CA ARG A 120 15.35 2.08 5.17
C ARG A 120 15.23 3.24 4.19
N ASP A 121 16.00 3.21 3.12
CA ASP A 121 15.80 4.15 2.01
C ASP A 121 14.82 3.55 1.00
N ALA A 122 14.47 4.33 -0.02
CA ALA A 122 13.49 3.92 -1.03
C ALA A 122 13.89 2.62 -1.72
N ARG A 123 15.17 2.46 -2.04
CA ARG A 123 15.66 1.26 -2.71
C ARG A 123 15.54 0.03 -1.83
N GLN A 124 15.87 0.15 -0.53
CA GLN A 124 15.75 -0.94 0.42
C GLN A 124 14.30 -1.34 0.62
N ILE A 125 13.38 -0.38 0.64
CA ILE A 125 11.96 -0.64 0.72
C ILE A 125 11.50 -1.40 -0.52
N ALA A 126 11.93 -0.95 -1.70
CA ALA A 126 11.59 -1.62 -2.96
C ALA A 126 12.10 -3.06 -2.97
N GLU A 127 13.31 -3.30 -2.46
CA GLU A 127 13.86 -4.66 -2.37
C GLU A 127 13.01 -5.57 -1.48
N ARG A 128 12.53 -5.04 -0.35
CA ARG A 128 11.65 -5.80 0.54
C ARG A 128 10.32 -6.13 -0.15
N LEU A 129 9.77 -5.17 -0.87
CA LEU A 129 8.49 -5.36 -1.56
C LEU A 129 8.62 -6.33 -2.73
N THR A 130 9.65 -6.18 -3.55
CA THR A 130 9.82 -7.08 -4.71
C THR A 130 10.13 -8.50 -4.28
N ALA A 131 10.84 -8.69 -3.17
CA ALA A 131 11.05 -10.03 -2.61
C ALA A 131 9.71 -10.66 -2.19
N ALA A 132 8.82 -9.86 -1.58
CA ALA A 132 7.49 -10.33 -1.22
C ALA A 132 6.64 -10.62 -2.45
N PHE A 133 6.75 -9.79 -3.49
CA PHE A 133 6.04 -10.03 -4.75
C PHE A 133 6.49 -11.36 -5.37
N ASP A 134 7.80 -11.64 -5.36
CA ASP A 134 8.33 -12.89 -5.90
C ASP A 134 7.82 -14.10 -5.11
N GLN A 135 7.61 -13.93 -3.82
CA GLN A 135 7.15 -15.02 -2.95
C GLN A 135 5.65 -15.27 -3.08
N TYR A 136 4.84 -14.22 -3.20
CA TYR A 136 3.38 -14.35 -3.07
C TYR A 136 2.61 -14.08 -4.36
N CYS A 137 3.16 -13.32 -5.30
CA CYS A 137 2.43 -12.94 -6.51
C CYS A 137 2.63 -13.95 -7.63
N GLU A 138 1.64 -14.01 -8.54
CA GLU A 138 1.73 -14.87 -9.70
C GLU A 138 2.82 -14.42 -10.66
N SER A 139 3.37 -15.36 -11.40
CA SER A 139 4.36 -15.07 -12.43
C SER A 139 3.74 -14.20 -13.54
N PRO A 140 4.47 -13.20 -14.07
CA PRO A 140 3.93 -12.36 -15.15
C PRO A 140 3.53 -13.16 -16.39
N ALA A 141 4.16 -14.30 -16.65
CA ALA A 141 3.81 -15.15 -17.77
C ALA A 141 2.37 -15.65 -17.72
N ARG A 142 1.74 -15.67 -16.56
CA ARG A 142 0.37 -16.12 -16.40
C ARG A 142 -0.66 -15.05 -16.70
N SER A 143 -0.24 -13.79 -16.69
CA SER A 143 -1.14 -12.67 -16.91
C SER A 143 -1.33 -12.34 -18.40
N THR A 144 -0.64 -12.99 -19.28
CA THR A 144 -0.72 -12.72 -20.73
C THR A 144 -1.71 -13.61 -21.46
#